data_581b1237835f3148fec4b15b3d301f10
#
_entry.id   581b1237835f3148fec4b15b3d301f10
#
_cell.length_a   1.000
_cell.length_b   1.000
_cell.length_c   1.000
_cell.angle_alpha   90.00
_cell.angle_beta   90.00
_cell.angle_gamma   90.00
#
_symmetry.space_group_name_H-M   'P 1'
#
loop_
_entity.id
_entity.type
_entity.pdbx_description
1 polymer ?
#
loop_
_entity_poly.entity_id
_entity_poly.type
_entity_poly.pdbx_seq_one_letter_code
_entity_poly.pdbx_strand_id
1 'polypeptide(L)'
;MQENHPTQSVTENHFNENLCVNCQVNSYEPGYNTNLCSDCRKSLIKYPIPKWIKFFGLGILAVVIVSLVRTQKYISAAVHLGKAENAIDQKRFLTAQRELSLVLNQFPGHFNANAYMMVASAYNFDYETYQIAFNKVADVKTEDEDLLSTVNAASEYIAQSFPKDTLMYKRIVAAAKDKEKLLAILDSTDEIALKTHIANFLFETRDYARVDSIVNKVLQVDPDFYQALSLKTAVKRNTAKYDEALAVCDRLLAFNAENIYVISQKARIELKRKHDKEAAVFASKALALDPNDDSAIEAKAMVDYFAGRKKESLASLAKIKAHETQSGDSTISKRLSPIILGSEIYR
;
A
#
# COMPACT_ATOMS: atom_id res chain seq x y z
N MET A 1 52.57 49.54 -94.74
CA MET A 1 51.86 48.31 -94.34
C MET A 1 51.00 48.70 -93.18
N GLN A 2 49.75 48.90 -93.40
CA GLN A 2 48.72 49.23 -92.42
C GLN A 2 47.86 47.96 -92.18
N GLU A 3 47.90 47.45 -90.99
CA GLU A 3 46.96 46.35 -90.57
C GLU A 3 45.72 46.96 -89.88
N ASN A 4 44.62 46.74 -90.50
CA ASN A 4 43.28 47.05 -89.95
C ASN A 4 42.89 46.01 -88.92
N HIS A 5 42.64 46.40 -87.68
CA HIS A 5 41.92 45.57 -86.72
C HIS A 5 40.41 45.94 -86.73
N PRO A 6 39.53 44.95 -86.77
CA PRO A 6 38.10 45.22 -86.63
C PRO A 6 37.70 45.35 -85.19
N THR A 7 37.04 46.43 -84.84
CA THR A 7 36.38 46.68 -83.55
C THR A 7 35.23 45.71 -83.35
N GLN A 8 35.31 44.83 -82.36
CA GLN A 8 34.22 44.05 -81.88
C GLN A 8 33.32 44.92 -80.97
N SER A 9 32.07 45.07 -81.38
CA SER A 9 31.01 45.72 -80.58
C SER A 9 30.63 44.79 -79.44
N VAL A 10 30.92 45.16 -78.20
CA VAL A 10 30.40 44.52 -77.00
C VAL A 10 28.93 44.91 -76.90
N THR A 11 28.06 43.92 -77.12
CA THR A 11 26.62 44.06 -76.75
C THR A 11 26.49 43.98 -75.27
N GLU A 12 26.27 45.12 -74.60
CA GLU A 12 25.86 45.16 -73.19
C GLU A 12 24.48 44.46 -73.07
N ASN A 13 24.48 43.24 -72.47
CA ASN A 13 23.31 42.59 -72.03
C ASN A 13 22.73 43.44 -70.85
N HIS A 14 21.75 44.29 -71.08
CA HIS A 14 20.92 44.88 -70.07
C HIS A 14 20.17 43.76 -69.32
N PHE A 15 20.72 43.29 -68.22
CA PHE A 15 19.94 42.52 -67.25
C PHE A 15 18.85 43.40 -66.73
N ASN A 16 17.62 43.05 -67.07
CA ASN A 16 16.44 43.81 -66.62
C ASN A 16 16.24 43.49 -65.13
N GLU A 17 16.68 44.38 -64.23
CA GLU A 17 16.68 44.18 -62.75
C GLU A 17 15.32 43.87 -62.14
N ASN A 18 14.25 44.01 -62.92
CA ASN A 18 12.86 43.75 -62.49
C ASN A 18 12.34 42.36 -62.84
N LEU A 19 13.16 41.46 -63.42
CA LEU A 19 12.70 40.11 -63.83
C LEU A 19 12.91 39.07 -62.71
N CYS A 20 12.03 38.10 -62.70
CA CYS A 20 12.11 36.94 -61.79
C CYS A 20 13.40 36.16 -61.95
N VAL A 21 14.15 35.93 -60.88
CA VAL A 21 15.43 35.23 -60.89
C VAL A 21 15.31 33.78 -61.42
N ASN A 22 14.14 33.14 -61.28
CA ASN A 22 13.93 31.76 -61.71
C ASN A 22 13.49 31.57 -63.16
N CYS A 23 12.52 32.35 -63.67
CA CYS A 23 12.03 32.22 -65.04
C CYS A 23 12.54 33.24 -66.01
N GLN A 24 13.04 34.39 -65.53
CA GLN A 24 13.52 35.54 -66.31
C GLN A 24 12.53 36.11 -67.38
N VAL A 25 11.23 35.77 -67.21
CA VAL A 25 10.15 36.15 -68.13
C VAL A 25 9.21 37.19 -67.51
N ASN A 26 8.79 36.94 -66.30
CA ASN A 26 7.86 37.81 -65.58
C ASN A 26 8.59 38.68 -64.55
N SER A 27 8.05 39.87 -64.27
CA SER A 27 8.55 40.71 -63.19
C SER A 27 8.38 40.05 -61.80
N TYR A 28 9.33 40.26 -60.90
CA TYR A 28 9.23 39.72 -59.54
C TYR A 28 8.22 40.50 -58.69
N GLU A 29 7.66 39.82 -57.67
CA GLU A 29 6.76 40.49 -56.68
C GLU A 29 7.61 41.22 -55.65
N PRO A 30 7.41 42.57 -55.48
CA PRO A 30 8.15 43.30 -54.43
C PRO A 30 7.67 42.93 -53.00
N GLY A 31 8.54 43.10 -52.02
CA GLY A 31 8.20 42.84 -50.62
C GLY A 31 8.62 41.47 -50.07
N TYR A 32 9.35 40.69 -50.86
CA TYR A 32 9.90 39.39 -50.44
C TYR A 32 11.45 39.33 -50.57
N ASN A 33 12.11 38.57 -49.71
CA ASN A 33 13.57 38.43 -49.71
C ASN A 33 14.15 37.77 -50.98
N THR A 34 13.30 37.14 -51.81
CA THR A 34 13.71 36.51 -53.04
C THR A 34 12.89 37.09 -54.21
N ASN A 35 13.55 37.55 -55.28
CA ASN A 35 13.00 38.20 -56.44
C ASN A 35 12.32 37.14 -57.37
N LEU A 36 11.20 36.58 -56.94
CA LEU A 36 10.43 35.59 -57.71
C LEU A 36 9.07 36.20 -58.16
N CYS A 37 8.61 35.88 -59.39
CA CYS A 37 7.27 36.20 -59.83
C CYS A 37 6.24 35.32 -59.10
N SER A 38 4.94 35.71 -59.16
CA SER A 38 3.82 34.98 -58.52
C SER A 38 3.79 33.49 -58.86
N ASP A 39 3.97 33.14 -60.14
CA ASP A 39 3.89 31.76 -60.60
C ASP A 39 5.09 30.91 -60.16
N CYS A 40 6.29 31.44 -60.26
CA CYS A 40 7.48 30.79 -59.73
C CYS A 40 7.44 30.60 -58.22
N ARG A 41 6.94 31.59 -57.49
CA ARG A 41 6.75 31.52 -56.03
C ARG A 41 5.75 30.45 -55.68
N LYS A 42 4.59 30.40 -56.33
CA LYS A 42 3.59 29.35 -56.12
C LYS A 42 4.08 27.93 -56.48
N SER A 43 4.90 27.83 -57.52
CA SER A 43 5.48 26.52 -57.93
C SER A 43 6.55 26.01 -56.97
N LEU A 44 7.35 26.92 -56.40
CA LEU A 44 8.40 26.59 -55.41
C LEU A 44 7.82 26.33 -53.99
N ILE A 45 6.70 26.96 -53.63
CA ILE A 45 5.97 26.69 -52.38
C ILE A 45 5.28 25.30 -52.46
N LYS A 46 4.91 24.85 -53.65
CA LYS A 46 4.37 23.47 -53.85
C LYS A 46 5.51 22.45 -54.03
N TYR A 47 6.39 22.28 -53.01
CA TYR A 47 7.23 21.10 -52.96
C TYR A 47 6.34 19.89 -52.70
N PRO A 48 6.10 19.01 -53.64
CA PRO A 48 5.41 17.78 -53.34
C PRO A 48 6.30 16.93 -52.45
N ILE A 49 5.97 16.95 -51.11
CA ILE A 49 6.68 16.07 -50.18
C ILE A 49 6.58 14.64 -50.74
N PRO A 50 7.70 14.00 -51.11
CA PRO A 50 7.71 12.65 -51.68
C PRO A 50 6.87 11.71 -50.79
N LYS A 51 6.13 10.80 -51.44
CA LYS A 51 5.23 9.88 -50.71
C LYS A 51 5.94 9.09 -49.62
N TRP A 52 7.21 8.71 -49.86
CA TRP A 52 8.00 7.98 -48.87
C TRP A 52 8.27 8.77 -47.59
N ILE A 53 8.46 10.12 -47.66
CA ILE A 53 8.63 10.99 -46.48
C ILE A 53 7.35 11.01 -45.67
N LYS A 54 6.17 11.02 -46.31
CA LYS A 54 4.86 10.95 -45.64
C LYS A 54 4.72 9.61 -44.90
N PHE A 55 5.05 8.49 -45.55
CA PHE A 55 5.01 7.18 -44.92
C PHE A 55 6.04 7.05 -43.79
N PHE A 56 7.24 7.59 -43.96
CA PHE A 56 8.25 7.64 -42.91
C PHE A 56 7.78 8.47 -41.70
N GLY A 57 7.20 9.63 -41.92
CA GLY A 57 6.60 10.45 -40.86
C GLY A 57 5.45 9.74 -40.16
N LEU A 58 4.59 9.03 -40.86
CA LEU A 58 3.53 8.21 -40.30
C LEU A 58 4.10 7.07 -39.44
N GLY A 59 5.19 6.44 -39.90
CA GLY A 59 5.91 5.38 -39.18
C GLY A 59 6.47 5.90 -37.84
N ILE A 60 7.14 7.07 -37.87
CA ILE A 60 7.64 7.71 -36.64
C ILE A 60 6.47 8.04 -35.69
N LEU A 61 5.39 8.61 -36.21
CA LEU A 61 4.20 8.93 -35.39
C LEU A 61 3.62 7.67 -34.74
N ALA A 62 3.52 6.58 -35.48
CA ALA A 62 3.06 5.30 -34.93
C ALA A 62 3.97 4.78 -33.81
N VAL A 63 5.29 4.86 -33.97
CA VAL A 63 6.27 4.48 -32.94
C VAL A 63 6.12 5.37 -31.70
N VAL A 64 5.94 6.68 -31.87
CA VAL A 64 5.73 7.63 -30.76
C VAL A 64 4.43 7.29 -30.01
N ILE A 65 3.33 7.02 -30.72
CA ILE A 65 2.05 6.64 -30.10
C ILE A 65 2.19 5.34 -29.32
N VAL A 66 2.81 4.30 -29.89
CA VAL A 66 3.04 3.03 -29.21
C VAL A 66 3.93 3.22 -27.97
N SER A 67 4.99 4.05 -28.08
CA SER A 67 5.86 4.38 -26.95
C SER A 67 5.09 5.08 -25.84
N LEU A 68 4.28 6.08 -26.16
CA LEU A 68 3.47 6.81 -25.15
C LEU A 68 2.49 5.87 -24.43
N VAL A 69 1.81 4.99 -25.15
CA VAL A 69 0.89 4.00 -24.55
C VAL A 69 1.63 3.03 -23.62
N ARG A 70 2.81 2.57 -24.02
CA ARG A 70 3.63 1.67 -23.17
C ARG A 70 4.22 2.38 -21.97
N THR A 71 4.70 3.62 -22.13
CA THR A 71 5.32 4.42 -21.07
C THR A 71 4.34 4.71 -19.94
N GLN A 72 3.05 4.86 -20.23
CA GLN A 72 2.03 5.14 -19.22
C GLN A 72 2.00 4.10 -18.08
N LYS A 73 2.22 2.81 -18.39
CA LYS A 73 2.29 1.74 -17.36
C LYS A 73 3.47 1.93 -16.41
N TYR A 74 4.64 2.26 -16.95
CA TYR A 74 5.86 2.47 -16.14
C TYR A 74 5.73 3.72 -15.27
N ILE A 75 5.18 4.81 -15.80
CA ILE A 75 4.92 6.03 -15.02
C ILE A 75 3.92 5.75 -13.89
N SER A 76 2.81 5.06 -14.18
CA SER A 76 1.83 4.67 -13.18
C SER A 76 2.48 3.82 -12.07
N ALA A 77 3.25 2.81 -12.44
CA ALA A 77 3.93 1.96 -11.46
C ALA A 77 4.94 2.74 -10.60
N ALA A 78 5.73 3.64 -11.20
CA ALA A 78 6.67 4.49 -10.47
C ALA A 78 5.95 5.42 -9.47
N VAL A 79 4.81 6.01 -9.86
CA VAL A 79 4.00 6.86 -8.97
C VAL A 79 3.44 6.05 -7.80
N HIS A 80 2.91 4.85 -8.06
CA HIS A 80 2.38 3.98 -7.00
C HIS A 80 3.50 3.46 -6.08
N LEU A 81 4.68 3.13 -6.62
CA LEU A 81 5.84 2.76 -5.82
C LEU A 81 6.26 3.88 -4.88
N GLY A 82 6.43 5.11 -5.38
CA GLY A 82 6.79 6.26 -4.54
C GLY A 82 5.72 6.59 -3.48
N LYS A 83 4.43 6.37 -3.79
CA LYS A 83 3.36 6.49 -2.77
C LYS A 83 3.47 5.41 -1.69
N ALA A 84 3.84 4.20 -2.08
CA ALA A 84 4.02 3.09 -1.15
C ALA A 84 5.21 3.33 -0.22
N GLU A 85 6.35 3.78 -0.75
CA GLU A 85 7.54 4.17 0.03
C GLU A 85 7.18 5.25 1.06
N ASN A 86 6.53 6.32 0.63
CA ASN A 86 6.07 7.38 1.53
C ASN A 86 5.08 6.85 2.60
N ALA A 87 4.21 5.91 2.25
CA ALA A 87 3.30 5.28 3.20
C ALA A 87 4.05 4.42 4.23
N ILE A 88 5.11 3.71 3.83
CA ILE A 88 5.98 2.94 4.74
C ILE A 88 6.69 3.87 5.71
N ASP A 89 7.27 4.98 5.25
CA ASP A 89 7.92 5.99 6.10
C ASP A 89 6.95 6.57 7.15
N GLN A 90 5.68 6.73 6.77
CA GLN A 90 4.60 7.17 7.65
C GLN A 90 4.00 6.02 8.48
N LYS A 91 4.53 4.80 8.38
CA LYS A 91 4.01 3.59 9.04
C LYS A 91 2.55 3.28 8.70
N ARG A 92 2.14 3.62 7.48
CA ARG A 92 0.82 3.40 6.91
C ARG A 92 0.86 2.15 6.03
N PHE A 93 1.08 1.01 6.65
CA PHE A 93 1.42 -0.23 5.95
C PHE A 93 0.26 -0.81 5.13
N LEU A 94 -0.99 -0.57 5.53
CA LEU A 94 -2.15 -1.00 4.73
C LEU A 94 -2.27 -0.19 3.43
N THR A 95 -2.05 1.13 3.50
CA THR A 95 -1.96 1.99 2.32
C THR A 95 -0.80 1.55 1.42
N ALA A 96 0.37 1.25 2.01
CA ALA A 96 1.52 0.75 1.26
C ALA A 96 1.20 -0.55 0.51
N GLN A 97 0.57 -1.54 1.15
CA GLN A 97 0.16 -2.78 0.50
C GLN A 97 -0.77 -2.54 -0.70
N ARG A 98 -1.72 -1.62 -0.58
CA ARG A 98 -2.64 -1.28 -1.68
C ARG A 98 -1.92 -0.65 -2.86
N GLU A 99 -1.04 0.32 -2.61
CA GLU A 99 -0.26 0.97 -3.66
C GLU A 99 0.70 -0.02 -4.34
N LEU A 100 1.36 -0.88 -3.57
CA LEU A 100 2.24 -1.94 -4.07
C LEU A 100 1.49 -2.99 -4.89
N SER A 101 0.27 -3.34 -4.50
CA SER A 101 -0.58 -4.26 -5.27
C SER A 101 -0.86 -3.73 -6.67
N LEU A 102 -1.04 -2.41 -6.84
CA LEU A 102 -1.21 -1.79 -8.16
C LEU A 102 0.06 -1.88 -9.03
N VAL A 103 1.25 -1.81 -8.40
CA VAL A 103 2.52 -2.03 -9.09
C VAL A 103 2.68 -3.50 -9.48
N LEU A 104 2.47 -4.41 -8.53
CA LEU A 104 2.70 -5.85 -8.72
C LEU A 104 1.68 -6.50 -9.67
N ASN A 105 0.48 -5.96 -9.79
CA ASN A 105 -0.49 -6.38 -10.81
C ASN A 105 0.02 -6.10 -12.23
N GLN A 106 0.85 -5.07 -12.42
CA GLN A 106 1.44 -4.74 -13.73
C GLN A 106 2.81 -5.38 -13.92
N PHE A 107 3.60 -5.46 -12.84
CA PHE A 107 4.98 -5.95 -12.82
C PHE A 107 5.20 -6.92 -11.65
N PRO A 108 4.70 -8.19 -11.75
CA PRO A 108 4.74 -9.14 -10.64
C PRO A 108 6.15 -9.50 -10.14
N GLY A 109 7.18 -9.31 -11.00
CA GLY A 109 8.59 -9.56 -10.67
C GLY A 109 9.36 -8.32 -10.25
N HIS A 110 8.71 -7.18 -10.00
CA HIS A 110 9.42 -5.95 -9.61
C HIS A 110 10.03 -6.11 -8.22
N PHE A 111 11.36 -6.14 -8.13
CA PHE A 111 12.09 -6.45 -6.91
C PHE A 111 11.74 -5.53 -5.74
N ASN A 112 11.93 -4.20 -5.89
CA ASN A 112 11.65 -3.25 -4.80
C ASN A 112 10.20 -3.30 -4.35
N ALA A 113 9.24 -3.46 -5.29
CA ALA A 113 7.83 -3.56 -4.92
C ALA A 113 7.51 -4.82 -4.11
N ASN A 114 8.14 -5.96 -4.42
CA ASN A 114 8.00 -7.17 -3.61
C ASN A 114 8.71 -7.01 -2.25
N ALA A 115 9.90 -6.39 -2.20
CA ALA A 115 10.61 -6.11 -0.95
C ALA A 115 9.80 -5.21 -0.02
N TYR A 116 9.24 -4.11 -0.53
CA TYR A 116 8.35 -3.24 0.24
C TYR A 116 7.02 -3.92 0.59
N MET A 117 6.47 -4.79 -0.28
CA MET A 117 5.29 -5.59 0.05
C MET A 117 5.57 -6.51 1.24
N MET A 118 6.75 -7.12 1.29
CA MET A 118 7.19 -7.94 2.41
C MET A 118 7.23 -7.14 3.71
N VAL A 119 7.79 -5.90 3.67
CA VAL A 119 7.80 -4.99 4.82
C VAL A 119 6.39 -4.66 5.29
N ALA A 120 5.54 -4.19 4.37
CA ALA A 120 4.18 -3.77 4.71
C ALA A 120 3.33 -4.93 5.25
N SER A 121 3.48 -6.12 4.67
CA SER A 121 2.78 -7.33 5.10
C SER A 121 3.24 -7.81 6.48
N ALA A 122 4.54 -7.70 6.79
CA ALA A 122 5.07 -8.05 8.10
C ALA A 122 4.44 -7.20 9.22
N TYR A 123 4.38 -5.88 9.04
CA TYR A 123 3.80 -4.98 10.03
C TYR A 123 2.26 -5.04 10.09
N ASN A 124 1.59 -5.55 9.06
CA ASN A 124 0.16 -5.84 9.07
C ASN A 124 -0.18 -7.26 9.54
N PHE A 125 0.82 -8.11 9.81
CA PHE A 125 0.65 -9.54 10.14
C PHE A 125 -0.09 -10.32 9.03
N ASP A 126 0.05 -9.89 7.78
CA ASP A 126 -0.45 -10.57 6.59
C ASP A 126 0.59 -11.61 6.13
N TYR A 127 0.55 -12.78 6.78
CA TYR A 127 1.55 -13.84 6.59
C TYR A 127 1.53 -14.41 5.18
N GLU A 128 0.37 -14.49 4.55
CA GLU A 128 0.23 -15.04 3.20
C GLU A 128 0.92 -14.11 2.18
N THR A 129 0.59 -12.83 2.19
CA THR A 129 1.21 -11.83 1.31
C THR A 129 2.70 -11.69 1.59
N TYR A 130 3.11 -11.73 2.87
CA TYR A 130 4.52 -11.75 3.26
C TYR A 130 5.27 -12.92 2.62
N GLN A 131 4.75 -14.15 2.72
CA GLN A 131 5.40 -15.34 2.17
C GLN A 131 5.48 -15.32 0.65
N ILE A 132 4.44 -14.83 -0.02
CA ILE A 132 4.43 -14.66 -1.47
C ILE A 132 5.53 -13.67 -1.90
N ALA A 133 5.62 -12.52 -1.23
CA ALA A 133 6.61 -11.50 -1.50
C ALA A 133 8.04 -11.98 -1.18
N PHE A 134 8.24 -12.66 -0.05
CA PHE A 134 9.50 -13.27 0.34
C PHE A 134 10.04 -14.21 -0.75
N ASN A 135 9.21 -15.11 -1.28
CA ASN A 135 9.62 -16.05 -2.32
C ASN A 135 10.03 -15.36 -3.64
N LYS A 136 9.69 -14.07 -3.83
CA LYS A 136 10.09 -13.28 -5.00
C LYS A 136 11.43 -12.57 -4.82
N VAL A 137 11.86 -12.35 -3.57
CA VAL A 137 13.07 -11.56 -3.26
C VAL A 137 14.20 -12.38 -2.65
N ALA A 138 13.93 -13.56 -2.07
CA ALA A 138 14.86 -14.34 -1.26
C ALA A 138 16.19 -14.67 -1.96
N ASP A 139 16.17 -14.93 -3.27
CA ASP A 139 17.35 -15.33 -4.04
C ASP A 139 17.97 -14.16 -4.83
N VAL A 140 17.44 -12.94 -4.68
CA VAL A 140 17.89 -11.76 -5.42
C VAL A 140 18.90 -10.99 -4.60
N LYS A 141 20.11 -10.81 -5.16
CA LYS A 141 21.13 -9.95 -4.54
C LYS A 141 20.82 -8.48 -4.83
N THR A 142 20.85 -7.66 -3.82
CA THR A 142 20.74 -6.19 -3.93
C THR A 142 21.95 -5.52 -3.28
N GLU A 143 22.34 -4.38 -3.81
CA GLU A 143 23.36 -3.49 -3.23
C GLU A 143 22.70 -2.34 -2.44
N ASP A 144 21.36 -2.28 -2.39
CA ASP A 144 20.60 -1.30 -1.63
C ASP A 144 20.56 -1.70 -0.14
N GLU A 145 21.54 -1.19 0.61
CA GLU A 145 21.71 -1.51 2.04
C GLU A 145 20.54 -1.01 2.88
N ASP A 146 19.93 0.13 2.54
CA ASP A 146 18.80 0.72 3.27
C ASP A 146 17.55 -0.16 3.11
N LEU A 147 17.27 -0.60 1.88
CA LEU A 147 16.17 -1.53 1.61
C LEU A 147 16.39 -2.86 2.33
N LEU A 148 17.63 -3.40 2.28
CA LEU A 148 17.97 -4.66 2.93
C LEU A 148 17.79 -4.57 4.45
N SER A 149 18.25 -3.48 5.06
CA SER A 149 18.06 -3.20 6.49
C SER A 149 16.58 -3.17 6.87
N THR A 150 15.77 -2.47 6.07
CA THR A 150 14.31 -2.37 6.28
C THR A 150 13.60 -3.72 6.18
N VAL A 151 13.96 -4.52 5.17
CA VAL A 151 13.41 -5.86 4.97
C VAL A 151 13.83 -6.80 6.10
N ASN A 152 15.09 -6.75 6.55
CA ASN A 152 15.57 -7.57 7.66
C ASN A 152 14.86 -7.22 8.98
N ALA A 153 14.69 -5.93 9.29
CA ALA A 153 13.96 -5.49 10.48
C ALA A 153 12.50 -5.96 10.46
N ALA A 154 11.81 -5.87 9.31
CA ALA A 154 10.45 -6.36 9.16
C ALA A 154 10.35 -7.88 9.28
N SER A 155 11.35 -8.61 8.75
CA SER A 155 11.43 -10.08 8.85
C SER A 155 11.66 -10.53 10.29
N GLU A 156 12.51 -9.84 11.03
CA GLU A 156 12.73 -10.11 12.45
C GLU A 156 11.47 -9.81 13.26
N TYR A 157 10.80 -8.67 13.00
CA TYR A 157 9.56 -8.29 13.66
C TYR A 157 8.46 -9.35 13.53
N ILE A 158 8.24 -9.88 12.31
CA ILE A 158 7.24 -10.93 12.11
C ILE A 158 7.69 -12.28 12.69
N ALA A 159 8.98 -12.61 12.56
CA ALA A 159 9.53 -13.89 13.06
C ALA A 159 9.44 -14.03 14.58
N GLN A 160 9.58 -12.93 15.32
CA GLN A 160 9.42 -12.91 16.78
C GLN A 160 8.03 -13.35 17.24
N SER A 161 7.02 -13.22 16.37
CA SER A 161 5.63 -13.63 16.67
C SER A 161 5.43 -15.15 16.70
N PHE A 162 6.35 -15.90 16.11
CA PHE A 162 6.26 -17.34 16.02
C PHE A 162 7.11 -18.03 17.08
N PRO A 163 6.55 -19.04 17.76
CA PRO A 163 7.33 -19.88 18.65
C PRO A 163 8.45 -20.62 17.91
N LYS A 164 9.65 -20.55 18.43
CA LYS A 164 10.81 -21.30 17.91
C LYS A 164 10.71 -22.77 18.30
N ASP A 165 10.28 -23.06 19.53
CA ASP A 165 10.02 -24.43 19.98
C ASP A 165 8.62 -24.90 19.57
N THR A 166 8.53 -25.50 18.39
CA THR A 166 7.26 -25.99 17.83
C THR A 166 6.68 -27.18 18.61
N LEU A 167 7.51 -27.97 19.31
CA LEU A 167 7.04 -29.09 20.16
C LEU A 167 6.37 -28.51 21.41
N MET A 168 7.00 -27.53 22.05
CA MET A 168 6.43 -26.85 23.19
C MET A 168 5.14 -26.14 22.82
N TYR A 169 5.09 -25.48 21.67
CA TYR A 169 3.86 -24.86 21.15
C TYR A 169 2.71 -25.88 21.00
N LYS A 170 2.98 -27.05 20.42
CA LYS A 170 1.98 -28.15 20.32
C LYS A 170 1.46 -28.58 21.69
N ARG A 171 2.35 -28.67 22.70
CA ARG A 171 1.95 -29.00 24.09
C ARG A 171 1.06 -27.91 24.68
N ILE A 172 1.34 -26.61 24.43
CA ILE A 172 0.53 -25.48 24.87
C ILE A 172 -0.88 -25.57 24.25
N VAL A 173 -0.95 -25.80 22.94
CA VAL A 173 -2.24 -25.93 22.23
C VAL A 173 -3.04 -27.12 22.77
N ALA A 174 -2.40 -28.25 23.04
CA ALA A 174 -3.05 -29.42 23.65
C ALA A 174 -3.54 -29.17 25.09
N ALA A 175 -2.88 -28.25 25.81
CA ALA A 175 -3.22 -27.86 27.17
C ALA A 175 -4.19 -26.63 27.22
N ALA A 176 -4.65 -26.11 26.10
CA ALA A 176 -5.37 -24.82 26.00
C ALA A 176 -6.58 -24.67 26.95
N LYS A 177 -7.22 -25.81 27.33
CA LYS A 177 -8.38 -25.84 28.24
C LYS A 177 -8.01 -26.23 29.67
N ASP A 178 -6.73 -26.55 29.93
CA ASP A 178 -6.24 -27.02 31.22
C ASP A 178 -5.28 -26.01 31.82
N LYS A 179 -5.84 -25.17 32.71
CA LYS A 179 -5.10 -24.05 33.34
C LYS A 179 -3.86 -24.53 34.10
N GLU A 180 -3.93 -25.68 34.79
CA GLU A 180 -2.80 -26.18 35.60
C GLU A 180 -1.65 -26.61 34.70
N LYS A 181 -1.96 -27.35 33.63
CA LYS A 181 -0.95 -27.72 32.62
C LYS A 181 -0.33 -26.52 31.93
N LEU A 182 -1.12 -25.50 31.59
CA LEU A 182 -0.60 -24.25 31.00
C LEU A 182 0.38 -23.57 31.95
N LEU A 183 0.09 -23.53 33.25
CA LEU A 183 0.97 -22.93 34.26
C LEU A 183 2.25 -23.74 34.44
N ALA A 184 2.18 -25.06 34.46
CA ALA A 184 3.37 -25.90 34.51
C ALA A 184 4.28 -25.74 33.28
N ILE A 185 3.70 -25.52 32.09
CA ILE A 185 4.46 -25.23 30.89
C ILE A 185 5.07 -23.83 30.96
N LEU A 186 4.34 -22.85 31.51
CA LEU A 186 4.82 -21.45 31.64
C LEU A 186 6.14 -21.39 32.44
N ASP A 187 6.25 -22.17 33.49
CA ASP A 187 7.45 -22.21 34.35
C ASP A 187 8.64 -22.94 33.67
N SER A 188 8.38 -23.68 32.60
CA SER A 188 9.38 -24.50 31.87
C SER A 188 9.93 -23.83 30.61
N THR A 189 9.48 -22.61 30.26
CA THR A 189 9.93 -21.87 29.05
C THR A 189 10.33 -20.45 29.37
N ASP A 190 11.39 -19.96 28.71
CA ASP A 190 11.78 -18.55 28.72
C ASP A 190 11.42 -17.80 27.43
N GLU A 191 10.92 -18.53 26.44
CA GLU A 191 10.55 -17.94 25.16
C GLU A 191 9.31 -17.06 25.28
N ILE A 192 9.46 -15.75 24.96
CA ILE A 192 8.41 -14.73 25.14
C ILE A 192 7.18 -15.01 24.26
N ALA A 193 7.37 -15.56 23.05
CA ALA A 193 6.26 -15.94 22.18
C ALA A 193 5.41 -17.03 22.83
N LEU A 194 6.03 -18.10 23.37
CA LEU A 194 5.33 -19.17 24.08
C LEU A 194 4.63 -18.66 25.35
N LYS A 195 5.29 -17.83 26.16
CA LYS A 195 4.67 -17.18 27.34
C LYS A 195 3.43 -16.37 26.94
N THR A 196 3.50 -15.66 25.83
CA THR A 196 2.36 -14.87 25.34
C THR A 196 1.21 -15.76 24.82
N HIS A 197 1.52 -16.86 24.16
CA HIS A 197 0.48 -17.84 23.78
C HIS A 197 -0.21 -18.45 25.01
N ILE A 198 0.54 -18.80 26.03
CA ILE A 198 -0.04 -19.28 27.30
C ILE A 198 -0.94 -18.21 27.93
N ALA A 199 -0.47 -16.96 27.94
CA ALA A 199 -1.24 -15.82 28.46
C ALA A 199 -2.54 -15.61 27.67
N ASN A 200 -2.55 -15.79 26.34
CA ASN A 200 -3.77 -15.75 25.52
C ASN A 200 -4.79 -16.81 25.93
N PHE A 201 -4.35 -18.07 26.14
CA PHE A 201 -5.25 -19.12 26.60
C PHE A 201 -5.79 -18.85 28.02
N LEU A 202 -4.94 -18.33 28.93
CA LEU A 202 -5.35 -17.94 30.27
C LEU A 202 -6.31 -16.72 30.27
N PHE A 203 -6.24 -15.86 29.28
CA PHE A 203 -7.15 -14.72 29.11
C PHE A 203 -8.60 -15.18 28.95
N GLU A 204 -8.83 -16.28 28.26
CA GLU A 204 -10.17 -16.88 28.10
C GLU A 204 -10.75 -17.37 29.45
N THR A 205 -9.92 -17.67 30.43
CA THR A 205 -10.37 -18.03 31.80
C THR A 205 -10.71 -16.82 32.66
N ARG A 206 -10.56 -15.59 32.12
CA ARG A 206 -10.77 -14.29 32.80
C ARG A 206 -9.86 -14.03 34.00
N ASP A 207 -8.75 -14.77 34.14
CA ASP A 207 -7.74 -14.54 35.17
C ASP A 207 -6.79 -13.39 34.76
N TYR A 208 -7.38 -12.17 34.65
CA TYR A 208 -6.69 -11.01 34.12
C TYR A 208 -5.49 -10.57 34.95
N ALA A 209 -5.50 -10.81 36.27
CA ALA A 209 -4.36 -10.48 37.13
C ALA A 209 -3.11 -11.31 36.77
N ARG A 210 -3.30 -12.59 36.53
CA ARG A 210 -2.21 -13.49 36.12
C ARG A 210 -1.73 -13.17 34.71
N VAL A 211 -2.66 -12.95 33.78
CA VAL A 211 -2.32 -12.54 32.42
C VAL A 211 -1.51 -11.24 32.43
N ASP A 212 -1.92 -10.22 33.20
CA ASP A 212 -1.18 -8.95 33.33
C ASP A 212 0.24 -9.18 33.87
N SER A 213 0.40 -10.09 34.85
CA SER A 213 1.72 -10.45 35.39
C SER A 213 2.63 -11.09 34.33
N ILE A 214 2.10 -12.06 33.54
CA ILE A 214 2.87 -12.72 32.47
C ILE A 214 3.26 -11.71 31.40
N VAL A 215 2.30 -10.91 30.94
CA VAL A 215 2.51 -9.90 29.90
C VAL A 215 3.55 -8.86 30.34
N ASN A 216 3.51 -8.42 31.60
CA ASN A 216 4.51 -7.50 32.12
C ASN A 216 5.92 -8.10 32.13
N LYS A 217 6.08 -9.38 32.46
CA LYS A 217 7.38 -10.09 32.39
C LYS A 217 7.87 -10.18 30.94
N VAL A 218 6.99 -10.48 29.99
CA VAL A 218 7.34 -10.49 28.55
C VAL A 218 7.81 -9.10 28.11
N LEU A 219 7.08 -8.03 28.49
CA LEU A 219 7.42 -6.65 28.12
C LEU A 219 8.66 -6.09 28.88
N GLN A 220 9.15 -6.77 29.91
CA GLN A 220 10.47 -6.46 30.51
C GLN A 220 11.62 -6.98 29.64
N VAL A 221 11.41 -8.09 28.89
CA VAL A 221 12.39 -8.68 27.97
C VAL A 221 12.36 -7.94 26.62
N ASP A 222 11.17 -7.78 26.06
CA ASP A 222 10.96 -7.02 24.82
C ASP A 222 9.81 -6.03 25.05
N PRO A 223 10.13 -4.75 25.32
CA PRO A 223 9.11 -3.74 25.56
C PRO A 223 8.13 -3.52 24.40
N ASP A 224 8.53 -3.82 23.17
CA ASP A 224 7.78 -3.55 21.95
C ASP A 224 7.14 -4.79 21.35
N PHE A 225 7.14 -5.91 22.08
CA PHE A 225 6.55 -7.15 21.62
C PHE A 225 5.03 -6.98 21.38
N TYR A 226 4.66 -6.92 20.11
CA TYR A 226 3.31 -6.55 19.67
C TYR A 226 2.20 -7.40 20.31
N GLN A 227 2.37 -8.74 20.34
CA GLN A 227 1.36 -9.66 20.86
C GLN A 227 1.10 -9.43 22.36
N ALA A 228 2.16 -9.16 23.12
CA ALA A 228 2.03 -8.84 24.55
C ALA A 228 1.37 -7.48 24.76
N LEU A 229 1.72 -6.44 23.99
CA LEU A 229 1.05 -5.14 24.04
C LEU A 229 -0.43 -5.24 23.67
N SER A 230 -0.75 -6.03 22.62
CA SER A 230 -2.12 -6.27 22.20
C SER A 230 -2.94 -6.93 23.32
N LEU A 231 -2.40 -7.98 23.94
CA LEU A 231 -3.03 -8.66 25.07
C LEU A 231 -3.15 -7.74 26.30
N LYS A 232 -2.14 -6.93 26.58
CA LYS A 232 -2.19 -5.90 27.64
C LYS A 232 -3.34 -4.93 27.45
N THR A 233 -3.56 -4.47 26.21
CA THR A 233 -4.71 -3.63 25.87
C THR A 233 -6.03 -4.29 26.28
N ALA A 234 -6.21 -5.58 25.92
CA ALA A 234 -7.42 -6.32 26.26
C ALA A 234 -7.59 -6.53 27.77
N VAL A 235 -6.51 -6.83 28.50
CA VAL A 235 -6.51 -6.96 29.95
C VAL A 235 -6.90 -5.62 30.62
N LYS A 236 -6.26 -4.52 30.22
CA LYS A 236 -6.55 -3.18 30.80
C LYS A 236 -7.97 -2.74 30.53
N ARG A 237 -8.50 -3.01 29.32
CA ARG A 237 -9.91 -2.77 29.01
C ARG A 237 -10.86 -3.57 29.88
N ASN A 238 -10.59 -4.86 30.11
CA ASN A 238 -11.47 -5.75 30.88
C ASN A 238 -11.34 -5.54 32.39
N THR A 239 -10.28 -4.91 32.86
CA THR A 239 -10.08 -4.50 34.26
C THR A 239 -10.45 -3.05 34.54
N ALA A 240 -11.19 -2.41 33.62
CA ALA A 240 -11.63 -1.02 33.69
C ALA A 240 -10.49 0.05 33.80
N LYS A 241 -9.27 -0.32 33.43
CA LYS A 241 -8.11 0.60 33.35
C LYS A 241 -8.02 1.23 31.96
N TYR A 242 -9.05 1.98 31.59
CA TYR A 242 -9.26 2.43 30.21
C TYR A 242 -8.18 3.38 29.69
N ASP A 243 -7.69 4.31 30.54
CA ASP A 243 -6.64 5.25 30.13
C ASP A 243 -5.31 4.51 29.86
N GLU A 244 -4.98 3.50 30.70
CA GLU A 244 -3.83 2.63 30.45
C GLU A 244 -4.01 1.85 29.14
N ALA A 245 -5.22 1.34 28.87
CA ALA A 245 -5.52 0.62 27.63
C ALA A 245 -5.37 1.52 26.38
N LEU A 246 -5.86 2.75 26.44
CA LEU A 246 -5.71 3.73 25.36
C LEU A 246 -4.23 4.11 25.12
N ALA A 247 -3.45 4.31 26.19
CA ALA A 247 -2.02 4.59 26.07
C ALA A 247 -1.26 3.44 25.38
N VAL A 248 -1.61 2.18 25.68
CA VAL A 248 -1.03 1.02 24.97
C VAL A 248 -1.47 0.98 23.49
N CYS A 249 -2.74 1.31 23.21
CA CYS A 249 -3.18 1.44 21.80
C CYS A 249 -2.38 2.53 21.05
N ASP A 250 -2.14 3.68 21.67
CA ASP A 250 -1.38 4.77 21.04
C ASP A 250 0.07 4.34 20.75
N ARG A 251 0.68 3.58 21.68
CA ARG A 251 1.99 2.98 21.45
C ARG A 251 1.98 2.02 20.26
N LEU A 252 0.98 1.13 20.16
CA LEU A 252 0.84 0.20 19.03
C LEU A 252 0.62 0.94 17.70
N LEU A 253 -0.16 2.02 17.71
CA LEU A 253 -0.38 2.85 16.52
C LEU A 253 0.85 3.67 16.12
N ALA A 254 1.81 3.89 17.02
CA ALA A 254 3.11 4.46 16.67
C ALA A 254 3.98 3.51 15.85
N PHE A 255 3.75 2.19 15.90
CA PHE A 255 4.40 1.19 15.04
C PHE A 255 3.65 0.98 13.71
N ASN A 256 2.32 0.99 13.75
CA ASN A 256 1.49 0.86 12.56
C ASN A 256 0.26 1.77 12.70
N ALA A 257 0.29 2.92 12.04
CA ALA A 257 -0.73 3.97 12.14
C ALA A 257 -2.12 3.54 11.57
N GLU A 258 -2.13 2.48 10.76
CA GLU A 258 -3.33 1.92 10.12
C GLU A 258 -3.69 0.53 10.66
N ASN A 259 -3.20 0.15 11.83
CA ASN A 259 -3.56 -1.13 12.44
C ASN A 259 -5.05 -1.14 12.81
N ILE A 260 -5.85 -1.80 11.97
CA ILE A 260 -7.33 -1.84 12.09
C ILE A 260 -7.74 -2.47 13.40
N TYR A 261 -7.09 -3.56 13.81
CA TYR A 261 -7.39 -4.23 15.08
C TYR A 261 -7.24 -3.25 16.26
N VAL A 262 -6.13 -2.51 16.32
CA VAL A 262 -5.86 -1.56 17.42
C VAL A 262 -6.85 -0.40 17.40
N ILE A 263 -7.17 0.14 16.21
CA ILE A 263 -8.19 1.19 16.07
C ILE A 263 -9.55 0.69 16.55
N SER A 264 -9.91 -0.56 16.23
CA SER A 264 -11.14 -1.21 16.70
C SER A 264 -11.13 -1.43 18.21
N GLN A 265 -9.96 -1.75 18.81
CA GLN A 265 -9.84 -1.82 20.28
C GLN A 265 -10.11 -0.45 20.93
N LYS A 266 -9.63 0.67 20.36
CA LYS A 266 -9.96 2.02 20.86
C LYS A 266 -11.46 2.25 20.85
N ALA A 267 -12.17 1.88 19.78
CA ALA A 267 -13.63 1.96 19.73
C ALA A 267 -14.30 1.14 20.89
N ARG A 268 -13.82 -0.07 21.12
CA ARG A 268 -14.34 -0.95 22.18
C ARG A 268 -14.04 -0.42 23.60
N ILE A 269 -12.88 0.22 23.80
CA ILE A 269 -12.54 0.87 25.06
C ILE A 269 -13.47 2.05 25.30
N GLU A 270 -13.69 2.91 24.31
CA GLU A 270 -14.56 4.08 24.45
C GLU A 270 -16.02 3.67 24.68
N LEU A 271 -16.50 2.57 24.10
CA LEU A 271 -17.80 1.99 24.45
C LEU A 271 -17.87 1.59 25.93
N LYS A 272 -16.82 1.00 26.51
CA LYS A 272 -16.75 0.68 27.94
C LYS A 272 -16.78 1.94 28.83
N ARG A 273 -16.19 3.03 28.36
CA ARG A 273 -16.22 4.36 29.00
C ARG A 273 -17.58 5.08 28.83
N LYS A 274 -18.49 4.55 28.02
CA LYS A 274 -19.74 5.18 27.58
C LYS A 274 -19.54 6.46 26.77
N HIS A 275 -18.40 6.57 26.08
CA HIS A 275 -18.06 7.64 25.14
C HIS A 275 -18.47 7.22 23.73
N ASP A 276 -19.78 7.18 23.46
CA ASP A 276 -20.35 6.60 22.22
C ASP A 276 -19.94 7.36 20.96
N LYS A 277 -19.73 8.67 21.04
CA LYS A 277 -19.30 9.49 19.90
C LYS A 277 -17.87 9.15 19.49
N GLU A 278 -16.95 9.08 20.44
CA GLU A 278 -15.55 8.73 20.22
C GLU A 278 -15.43 7.29 19.70
N ALA A 279 -16.20 6.37 20.27
CA ALA A 279 -16.28 4.99 19.78
C ALA A 279 -16.72 4.94 18.31
N ALA A 280 -17.73 5.73 17.93
CA ALA A 280 -18.20 5.79 16.55
C ALA A 280 -17.14 6.35 15.59
N VAL A 281 -16.33 7.33 16.01
CA VAL A 281 -15.21 7.86 15.23
C VAL A 281 -14.18 6.78 14.94
N PHE A 282 -13.74 6.03 15.97
CA PHE A 282 -12.76 4.95 15.79
C PHE A 282 -13.32 3.79 14.94
N ALA A 283 -14.55 3.37 15.16
CA ALA A 283 -15.17 2.32 14.35
C ALA A 283 -15.31 2.74 12.88
N SER A 284 -15.68 4.00 12.61
CA SER A 284 -15.75 4.54 11.25
C SER A 284 -14.37 4.63 10.60
N LYS A 285 -13.32 5.02 11.37
CA LYS A 285 -11.93 5.03 10.89
C LYS A 285 -11.47 3.63 10.51
N ALA A 286 -11.74 2.61 11.33
CA ALA A 286 -11.39 1.23 11.04
C ALA A 286 -12.06 0.73 9.75
N LEU A 287 -13.37 0.96 9.57
CA LEU A 287 -14.09 0.58 8.36
C LEU A 287 -13.66 1.34 7.11
N ALA A 288 -13.22 2.60 7.24
CA ALA A 288 -12.67 3.36 6.10
C ALA A 288 -11.33 2.79 5.62
N LEU A 289 -10.57 2.19 6.52
CA LEU A 289 -9.34 1.48 6.19
C LEU A 289 -9.63 0.15 5.48
N ASP A 290 -10.52 -0.68 6.04
CA ASP A 290 -11.00 -1.89 5.36
C ASP A 290 -12.46 -2.19 5.76
N PRO A 291 -13.43 -2.07 4.85
CA PRO A 291 -14.83 -2.36 5.12
C PRO A 291 -15.14 -3.87 5.27
N ASN A 292 -14.16 -4.74 4.98
CA ASN A 292 -14.29 -6.19 5.09
C ASN A 292 -13.50 -6.78 6.27
N ASP A 293 -12.72 -5.97 6.99
CA ASP A 293 -12.00 -6.43 8.18
C ASP A 293 -12.99 -6.77 9.31
N ASP A 294 -12.89 -7.97 9.87
CA ASP A 294 -13.80 -8.47 10.88
C ASP A 294 -13.73 -7.69 12.20
N SER A 295 -12.55 -7.16 12.56
CA SER A 295 -12.41 -6.32 13.77
C SER A 295 -13.08 -4.97 13.60
N ALA A 296 -13.02 -4.39 12.38
CA ALA A 296 -13.71 -3.16 12.04
C ALA A 296 -15.23 -3.35 12.04
N ILE A 297 -15.71 -4.46 11.45
CA ILE A 297 -17.13 -4.82 11.42
C ILE A 297 -17.64 -5.10 12.84
N GLU A 298 -16.87 -5.80 13.69
CA GLU A 298 -17.21 -6.02 15.10
C GLU A 298 -17.36 -4.70 15.86
N ALA A 299 -16.39 -3.79 15.75
CA ALA A 299 -16.45 -2.49 16.39
C ALA A 299 -17.68 -1.68 15.95
N LYS A 300 -18.00 -1.71 14.64
CA LYS A 300 -19.20 -1.06 14.10
C LYS A 300 -20.49 -1.70 14.61
N ALA A 301 -20.56 -3.04 14.65
CA ALA A 301 -21.72 -3.76 15.17
C ALA A 301 -22.02 -3.37 16.63
N MET A 302 -20.98 -3.26 17.45
CA MET A 302 -21.11 -2.84 18.85
C MET A 302 -21.57 -1.38 18.97
N VAL A 303 -20.98 -0.48 18.18
CA VAL A 303 -21.37 0.94 18.15
C VAL A 303 -22.84 1.07 17.72
N ASP A 304 -23.30 0.34 16.71
CA ASP A 304 -24.68 0.35 16.26
C ASP A 304 -25.63 -0.19 17.32
N TYR A 305 -25.26 -1.27 18.00
CA TYR A 305 -26.04 -1.83 19.09
C TYR A 305 -26.29 -0.82 20.20
N PHE A 306 -25.23 -0.17 20.70
CA PHE A 306 -25.35 0.83 21.76
C PHE A 306 -26.00 2.14 21.33
N ALA A 307 -26.01 2.43 20.03
CA ALA A 307 -26.75 3.57 19.46
C ALA A 307 -28.23 3.23 19.16
N GLY A 308 -28.70 2.03 19.50
CA GLY A 308 -30.09 1.59 19.26
C GLY A 308 -30.36 1.15 17.81
N ARG A 309 -29.36 1.11 16.93
CA ARG A 309 -29.47 0.66 15.54
C ARG A 309 -29.36 -0.87 15.45
N LYS A 310 -30.34 -1.54 16.03
CA LYS A 310 -30.32 -3.00 16.17
C LYS A 310 -30.27 -3.76 14.85
N LYS A 311 -30.94 -3.25 13.82
CA LYS A 311 -30.96 -3.87 12.48
C LYS A 311 -29.57 -3.89 11.85
N GLU A 312 -28.86 -2.78 11.91
CA GLU A 312 -27.51 -2.61 11.39
C GLU A 312 -26.50 -3.49 12.16
N SER A 313 -26.64 -3.53 13.48
CA SER A 313 -25.82 -4.38 14.34
C SER A 313 -25.98 -5.86 14.03
N LEU A 314 -27.22 -6.33 13.82
CA LEU A 314 -27.50 -7.71 13.42
C LEU A 314 -27.01 -8.04 12.00
N ALA A 315 -27.09 -7.09 11.06
CA ALA A 315 -26.53 -7.25 9.72
C ALA A 315 -25.00 -7.41 9.76
N SER A 316 -24.31 -6.61 10.58
CA SER A 316 -22.86 -6.74 10.80
C SER A 316 -22.49 -8.09 11.42
N LEU A 317 -23.24 -8.55 12.42
CA LEU A 317 -23.06 -9.88 13.00
C LEU A 317 -23.25 -11.01 11.96
N ALA A 318 -24.23 -10.89 11.07
CA ALA A 318 -24.47 -11.86 10.01
C ALA A 318 -23.31 -11.90 9.02
N LYS A 319 -22.72 -10.73 8.68
CA LYS A 319 -21.53 -10.65 7.82
C LYS A 319 -20.33 -11.35 8.46
N ILE A 320 -20.06 -11.11 9.75
CA ILE A 320 -18.98 -11.80 10.48
C ILE A 320 -19.19 -13.31 10.43
N LYS A 321 -20.40 -13.80 10.74
CA LYS A 321 -20.71 -15.25 10.70
C LYS A 321 -20.48 -15.87 9.33
N ALA A 322 -20.77 -15.14 8.24
CA ALA A 322 -20.50 -15.60 6.88
C ALA A 322 -19.02 -15.73 6.60
N HIS A 323 -18.19 -14.76 7.04
CA HIS A 323 -16.74 -14.84 6.92
C HIS A 323 -16.14 -15.98 7.74
N GLU A 324 -16.59 -16.15 9.00
CA GLU A 324 -16.16 -17.23 9.89
C GLU A 324 -16.51 -18.62 9.36
N THR A 325 -17.66 -18.75 8.68
CA THR A 325 -18.03 -20.02 8.02
C THR A 325 -17.05 -20.41 6.91
N GLN A 326 -16.49 -19.43 6.22
CA GLN A 326 -15.49 -19.65 5.16
C GLN A 326 -14.11 -19.96 5.74
N SER A 327 -13.72 -19.29 6.83
CA SER A 327 -12.40 -19.46 7.46
C SER A 327 -12.34 -20.63 8.45
N GLY A 328 -13.49 -21.13 8.94
CA GLY A 328 -13.55 -22.12 10.01
C GLY A 328 -13.32 -21.56 11.43
N ASP A 329 -13.07 -20.25 11.56
CA ASP A 329 -12.94 -19.56 12.85
C ASP A 329 -14.31 -19.00 13.29
N SER A 330 -14.65 -19.09 14.57
CA SER A 330 -15.90 -18.59 15.13
C SER A 330 -15.68 -17.70 16.38
N THR A 331 -14.50 -17.19 16.55
CA THR A 331 -14.06 -16.48 17.77
C THR A 331 -14.84 -15.17 17.96
N ILE A 332 -15.00 -14.38 16.91
CA ILE A 332 -15.65 -13.06 17.00
C ILE A 332 -17.15 -13.20 17.21
N SER A 333 -17.83 -14.05 16.44
CA SER A 333 -19.27 -14.22 16.57
C SER A 333 -19.68 -14.82 17.91
N LYS A 334 -18.88 -15.74 18.47
CA LYS A 334 -19.11 -16.30 19.82
C LYS A 334 -19.06 -15.22 20.90
N ARG A 335 -18.17 -14.23 20.77
CA ARG A 335 -18.05 -13.11 21.71
C ARG A 335 -19.11 -12.04 21.47
N LEU A 336 -19.42 -11.74 20.22
CA LEU A 336 -20.30 -10.65 19.84
C LEU A 336 -21.80 -11.01 19.96
N SER A 337 -22.16 -12.25 19.63
CA SER A 337 -23.58 -12.69 19.66
C SER A 337 -24.25 -12.51 21.02
N PRO A 338 -23.67 -12.91 22.16
CA PRO A 338 -24.29 -12.73 23.46
C PRO A 338 -24.58 -11.26 23.79
N ILE A 339 -23.69 -10.35 23.37
CA ILE A 339 -23.84 -8.90 23.60
C ILE A 339 -25.02 -8.37 22.76
N ILE A 340 -25.01 -8.61 21.45
CA ILE A 340 -26.04 -8.08 20.52
C ILE A 340 -27.42 -8.69 20.76
N LEU A 341 -27.48 -9.95 21.21
CA LEU A 341 -28.71 -10.63 21.54
C LEU A 341 -29.22 -10.32 22.97
N GLY A 342 -28.41 -9.57 23.76
CA GLY A 342 -28.78 -9.12 25.08
C GLY A 342 -28.65 -10.17 26.19
N SER A 343 -27.96 -11.28 25.95
CA SER A 343 -27.69 -12.32 26.96
C SER A 343 -26.41 -12.06 27.78
N GLU A 344 -25.56 -11.12 27.35
CA GLU A 344 -24.36 -10.67 28.09
C GLU A 344 -24.30 -9.15 28.17
N ILE A 345 -23.94 -8.64 29.35
CA ILE A 345 -23.76 -7.20 29.59
C ILE A 345 -22.32 -6.84 29.22
N TYR A 346 -22.14 -5.91 28.28
CA TYR A 346 -20.81 -5.45 27.88
C TYR A 346 -20.33 -4.26 28.72
N ARG A 347 -21.21 -3.30 29.09
CA ARG A 347 -20.89 -2.05 29.81
C ARG A 347 -21.95 -1.65 30.84
#